data_2fdad85bcde836e532471a7aafea4f9e
#
_entry.id   2fdad85bcde836e532471a7aafea4f9e
#
_cell.length_a   1.000
_cell.length_b   1.000
_cell.length_c   1.000
_cell.angle_alpha   90.00
_cell.angle_beta   90.00
_cell.angle_gamma   90.00
#
_symmetry.space_group_name_H-M   'P 1'
#
loop_
_entity.id
_entity.type
_entity.pdbx_description
1 polymer ?
#
loop_
_entity_poly.entity_id
_entity_poly.type
_entity_poly.pdbx_seq_one_letter_code
_entity_poly.pdbx_strand_id
1 'polypeptide(L)'
;MSNNKVTKLKPRSKPAAALDTPTDLDPAAVKAVSEALNRLLADAFALYLKTKNFHWHVSGPHFRDYHLMLDEQAADIFAATDDMAERVRKIGGTTLRSIGHIAKLQSIDDNDAEFVPPGAMLRELMNDNKKVAEAMRKAHEVADDHDDPATASMIEIWLDQTEKRTWFLFEAARGASNDGH
;
A
#
# COMPACT_ATOMS: atom_id res chain seq x y z
N MET A 1 -13.04 43.12 -24.64
CA MET A 1 -12.11 42.00 -24.95
C MET A 1 -11.11 41.92 -23.82
N SER A 2 -11.31 40.98 -22.89
CA SER A 2 -10.46 40.86 -21.69
C SER A 2 -9.35 39.84 -21.99
N ASN A 3 -8.09 40.30 -21.98
CA ASN A 3 -6.90 39.51 -22.16
C ASN A 3 -6.61 38.70 -20.87
N ASN A 4 -7.00 37.47 -20.82
CA ASN A 4 -6.67 36.55 -19.72
C ASN A 4 -5.20 36.12 -19.90
N LYS A 5 -4.26 36.82 -19.27
CA LYS A 5 -2.85 36.39 -19.19
C LYS A 5 -2.77 35.13 -18.29
N VAL A 6 -2.68 33.98 -18.89
CA VAL A 6 -2.27 32.76 -18.18
C VAL A 6 -0.85 32.92 -17.70
N THR A 7 -0.65 33.20 -16.42
CA THR A 7 0.68 33.25 -15.79
C THR A 7 1.28 31.85 -15.80
N LYS A 8 2.24 31.59 -16.71
CA LYS A 8 3.05 30.37 -16.67
C LYS A 8 3.80 30.32 -15.35
N LEU A 9 3.42 29.37 -14.50
CA LEU A 9 4.18 29.05 -13.29
C LEU A 9 5.61 28.70 -13.68
N LYS A 10 6.59 29.38 -13.08
CA LYS A 10 8.02 29.07 -13.24
C LYS A 10 8.26 27.63 -12.79
N PRO A 11 9.15 26.87 -13.47
CA PRO A 11 9.54 25.54 -12.99
C PRO A 11 10.03 25.67 -11.55
N ARG A 12 9.44 24.86 -10.64
CA ARG A 12 9.83 24.86 -9.23
C ARG A 12 11.31 24.50 -9.14
N SER A 13 12.08 25.37 -8.48
CA SER A 13 13.43 25.08 -8.00
C SER A 13 13.49 23.72 -7.27
N LYS A 14 14.69 23.11 -7.21
CA LYS A 14 15.02 21.87 -6.45
C LYS A 14 14.17 21.76 -5.18
N PRO A 15 13.81 20.50 -4.75
CA PRO A 15 13.09 20.30 -3.49
C PRO A 15 13.73 21.19 -2.43
N ALA A 16 12.90 21.93 -1.71
CA ALA A 16 13.41 22.92 -0.79
C ALA A 16 14.38 22.25 0.19
N ALA A 17 15.56 22.83 0.40
CA ALA A 17 16.56 22.38 1.37
C ALA A 17 15.95 22.09 2.77
N ALA A 18 14.80 22.70 3.07
CA ALA A 18 13.99 22.43 4.26
C ALA A 18 13.47 20.98 4.39
N LEU A 19 13.50 20.18 3.32
CA LEU A 19 13.10 18.77 3.34
C LEU A 19 14.29 17.80 3.34
N ASP A 20 15.52 18.28 3.26
CA ASP A 20 16.72 17.45 3.27
C ASP A 20 16.93 16.92 4.70
N THR A 21 16.70 15.61 4.88
CA THR A 21 17.00 14.93 6.13
C THR A 21 18.43 14.40 6.04
N PRO A 22 19.30 14.63 7.04
CA PRO A 22 20.65 14.07 7.05
C PRO A 22 20.62 12.54 7.05
N THR A 23 21.40 11.92 6.17
CA THR A 23 21.57 10.47 6.07
C THR A 23 22.99 10.16 5.59
N ASP A 24 23.51 8.99 5.92
CA ASP A 24 24.78 8.45 5.43
C ASP A 24 24.60 7.61 4.15
N LEU A 25 23.35 7.35 3.73
CA LEU A 25 23.06 6.70 2.45
C LEU A 25 23.42 7.63 1.29
N ASP A 26 23.98 7.07 0.23
CA ASP A 26 24.26 7.85 -0.96
C ASP A 26 22.96 8.28 -1.71
N PRO A 27 23.01 9.29 -2.60
CA PRO A 27 21.84 9.77 -3.29
C PRO A 27 21.15 8.74 -4.19
N ALA A 28 21.88 7.73 -4.70
CA ALA A 28 21.29 6.67 -5.52
C ALA A 28 20.51 5.69 -4.65
N ALA A 29 21.06 5.34 -3.48
CA ALA A 29 20.39 4.54 -2.46
C ALA A 29 19.09 5.22 -1.98
N VAL A 30 19.17 6.49 -1.59
CA VAL A 30 17.98 7.29 -1.19
C VAL A 30 16.90 7.26 -2.26
N LYS A 31 17.28 7.44 -3.52
CA LYS A 31 16.32 7.41 -4.63
C LYS A 31 15.68 6.04 -4.80
N ALA A 32 16.50 4.97 -4.91
CA ALA A 32 16.01 3.62 -5.18
C ALA A 32 15.10 3.10 -4.06
N VAL A 33 15.54 3.23 -2.80
CA VAL A 33 14.77 2.80 -1.62
C VAL A 33 13.49 3.62 -1.47
N SER A 34 13.54 4.95 -1.68
CA SER A 34 12.34 5.80 -1.63
C SER A 34 11.32 5.43 -2.72
N GLU A 35 11.76 5.11 -3.94
CA GLU A 35 10.88 4.69 -5.02
C GLU A 35 10.22 3.34 -4.71
N ALA A 36 10.97 2.38 -4.16
CA ALA A 36 10.44 1.10 -3.74
C ALA A 36 9.39 1.24 -2.62
N LEU A 37 9.73 1.96 -1.56
CA LEU A 37 8.82 2.22 -0.43
C LEU A 37 7.56 3.00 -0.84
N ASN A 38 7.67 4.00 -1.72
CA ASN A 38 6.50 4.75 -2.19
C ASN A 38 5.53 3.90 -3.01
N ARG A 39 6.01 2.88 -3.74
CA ARG A 39 5.15 1.90 -4.42
C ARG A 39 4.43 1.01 -3.41
N LEU A 40 5.15 0.47 -2.41
CA LEU A 40 4.55 -0.31 -1.34
C LEU A 40 3.50 0.51 -0.57
N LEU A 41 3.78 1.77 -0.29
CA LEU A 41 2.85 2.68 0.39
C LEU A 41 1.60 2.93 -0.44
N ALA A 42 1.74 3.09 -1.76
CA ALA A 42 0.59 3.24 -2.65
C ALA A 42 -0.28 1.98 -2.68
N ASP A 43 0.35 0.80 -2.76
CA ASP A 43 -0.34 -0.49 -2.70
C ASP A 43 -1.02 -0.71 -1.34
N ALA A 44 -0.38 -0.29 -0.23
CA ALA A 44 -0.98 -0.37 1.10
C ALA A 44 -2.26 0.49 1.20
N PHE A 45 -2.27 1.72 0.67
CA PHE A 45 -3.47 2.55 0.63
C PHE A 45 -4.58 1.96 -0.26
N ALA A 46 -4.23 1.43 -1.43
CA ALA A 46 -5.18 0.79 -2.34
C ALA A 46 -5.78 -0.47 -1.71
N LEU A 47 -4.94 -1.33 -1.12
CA LEU A 47 -5.37 -2.55 -0.41
C LEU A 47 -6.23 -2.22 0.81
N TYR A 48 -5.83 -1.21 1.60
CA TYR A 48 -6.63 -0.72 2.72
C TYR A 48 -8.05 -0.34 2.29
N LEU A 49 -8.16 0.50 1.26
CA LEU A 49 -9.47 0.96 0.79
C LEU A 49 -10.31 -0.19 0.22
N LYS A 50 -9.71 -1.11 -0.57
CA LYS A 50 -10.42 -2.29 -1.06
C LYS A 50 -10.87 -3.21 0.08
N THR A 51 -10.03 -3.42 1.09
CA THR A 51 -10.40 -4.20 2.28
C THR A 51 -11.57 -3.54 3.03
N LYS A 52 -11.57 -2.20 3.17
CA LYS A 52 -12.69 -1.45 3.77
C LYS A 52 -13.94 -1.48 2.89
N ASN A 53 -13.81 -1.38 1.57
CA ASN A 53 -14.91 -1.57 0.64
C ASN A 53 -15.60 -2.92 0.88
N PHE A 54 -14.85 -4.01 0.90
CA PHE A 54 -15.40 -5.34 1.14
C PHE A 54 -15.92 -5.53 2.57
N HIS A 55 -15.26 -4.94 3.58
CA HIS A 55 -15.78 -4.89 4.95
C HIS A 55 -17.17 -4.23 5.03
N TRP A 56 -17.41 -3.14 4.30
CA TRP A 56 -18.70 -2.45 4.29
C TRP A 56 -19.79 -3.22 3.54
N HIS A 57 -19.42 -3.95 2.48
CA HIS A 57 -20.37 -4.56 1.55
C HIS A 57 -20.49 -6.09 1.70
N VAL A 58 -19.72 -6.72 2.60
CA VAL A 58 -19.88 -8.16 2.86
C VAL A 58 -21.25 -8.47 3.43
N SER A 59 -21.82 -9.61 3.04
CA SER A 59 -23.15 -10.05 3.46
C SER A 59 -23.19 -11.58 3.62
N GLY A 60 -24.32 -12.14 4.05
CA GLY A 60 -24.53 -13.57 4.10
C GLY A 60 -24.30 -14.24 5.48
N PRO A 61 -24.28 -15.56 5.54
CA PRO A 61 -24.30 -16.32 6.81
C PRO A 61 -23.11 -16.06 7.72
N HIS A 62 -21.95 -15.73 7.13
CA HIS A 62 -20.70 -15.45 7.85
C HIS A 62 -20.41 -13.95 7.96
N PHE A 63 -21.43 -13.10 7.78
CA PHE A 63 -21.28 -11.64 7.78
C PHE A 63 -20.42 -11.13 8.94
N ARG A 64 -20.76 -11.50 10.17
CA ARG A 64 -20.07 -10.97 11.34
C ARG A 64 -18.58 -11.32 11.36
N ASP A 65 -18.26 -12.58 11.04
CA ASP A 65 -16.88 -13.07 11.11
C ASP A 65 -16.02 -12.42 10.02
N TYR A 66 -16.53 -12.34 8.79
CA TYR A 66 -15.82 -11.67 7.69
C TYR A 66 -15.70 -10.17 7.91
N HIS A 67 -16.79 -9.52 8.35
CA HIS A 67 -16.81 -8.08 8.64
C HIS A 67 -15.75 -7.70 9.68
N LEU A 68 -15.64 -8.44 10.79
CA LEU A 68 -14.65 -8.18 11.84
C LEU A 68 -13.23 -8.49 11.36
N MET A 69 -13.02 -9.62 10.68
CA MET A 69 -11.71 -9.99 10.15
C MET A 69 -11.19 -8.93 9.14
N LEU A 70 -12.06 -8.46 8.25
CA LEU A 70 -11.69 -7.43 7.27
C LEU A 70 -11.42 -6.07 7.94
N ASP A 71 -12.12 -5.75 9.02
CA ASP A 71 -11.85 -4.53 9.79
C ASP A 71 -10.47 -4.58 10.47
N GLU A 72 -10.16 -5.69 11.13
CA GLU A 72 -8.86 -5.93 11.76
C GLU A 72 -7.73 -5.84 10.72
N GLN A 73 -7.88 -6.54 9.57
CA GLN A 73 -6.89 -6.50 8.51
C GLN A 73 -6.70 -5.10 7.90
N ALA A 74 -7.78 -4.36 7.71
CA ALA A 74 -7.70 -2.98 7.24
C ALA A 74 -6.96 -2.08 8.24
N ALA A 75 -7.21 -2.23 9.54
CA ALA A 75 -6.51 -1.48 10.58
C ALA A 75 -5.00 -1.77 10.57
N ASP A 76 -4.60 -3.05 10.45
CA ASP A 76 -3.20 -3.46 10.38
C ASP A 76 -2.50 -2.88 9.14
N ILE A 77 -3.17 -2.91 7.96
CA ILE A 77 -2.62 -2.34 6.72
C ILE A 77 -2.43 -0.82 6.89
N PHE A 78 -3.42 -0.13 7.43
CA PHE A 78 -3.37 1.32 7.60
C PHE A 78 -2.28 1.74 8.60
N ALA A 79 -2.09 0.99 9.68
CA ALA A 79 -1.04 1.27 10.66
C ALA A 79 0.37 1.26 10.04
N ALA A 80 0.64 0.37 9.09
CA ALA A 80 1.93 0.31 8.41
C ALA A 80 2.20 1.49 7.46
N THR A 81 1.16 2.24 7.03
CA THR A 81 1.33 3.33 6.06
C THR A 81 2.17 4.48 6.59
N ASP A 82 2.02 4.83 7.87
CA ASP A 82 2.78 5.91 8.51
C ASP A 82 4.27 5.55 8.61
N ASP A 83 4.57 4.35 9.08
CA ASP A 83 5.94 3.85 9.18
C ASP A 83 6.65 3.83 7.83
N MET A 84 5.95 3.38 6.75
CA MET A 84 6.49 3.40 5.38
C MET A 84 6.80 4.84 4.92
N ALA A 85 5.84 5.76 5.11
CA ALA A 85 5.99 7.16 4.73
C ALA A 85 7.13 7.85 5.50
N GLU A 86 7.18 7.64 6.82
CA GLU A 86 8.23 8.18 7.67
C GLU A 86 9.60 7.59 7.34
N ARG A 87 9.68 6.30 7.00
CA ARG A 87 10.96 5.70 6.59
C ARG A 87 11.54 6.41 5.37
N VAL A 88 10.72 6.68 4.35
CA VAL A 88 11.14 7.49 3.19
C VAL A 88 11.68 8.85 3.64
N ARG A 89 11.04 9.50 4.61
CA ARG A 89 11.49 10.81 5.14
C ARG A 89 12.80 10.70 5.95
N LYS A 90 12.93 9.65 6.75
CA LYS A 90 14.13 9.38 7.57
C LYS A 90 15.39 9.24 6.72
N ILE A 91 15.28 8.63 5.54
CA ILE A 91 16.42 8.46 4.60
C ILE A 91 16.65 9.66 3.66
N GLY A 92 15.92 10.77 3.82
CA GLY A 92 16.08 12.00 3.00
C GLY A 92 15.20 12.03 1.75
N GLY A 93 14.39 11.02 1.48
CA GLY A 93 13.45 10.98 0.36
C GLY A 93 12.19 11.83 0.59
N THR A 94 11.29 11.84 -0.40
CA THR A 94 9.95 12.42 -0.31
C THR A 94 8.90 11.38 -0.62
N THR A 95 7.78 11.40 0.11
CA THR A 95 6.72 10.40 0.03
C THR A 95 5.48 10.91 -0.68
N LEU A 96 4.41 10.11 -0.69
CA LEU A 96 3.12 10.39 -1.33
C LEU A 96 2.49 11.68 -0.79
N ARG A 97 1.70 12.36 -1.63
CA ARG A 97 1.12 13.68 -1.28
C ARG A 97 -0.37 13.79 -1.55
N SER A 98 -0.98 12.83 -2.25
CA SER A 98 -2.39 12.91 -2.64
C SER A 98 -2.92 11.55 -3.09
N ILE A 99 -4.24 11.40 -3.11
CA ILE A 99 -4.93 10.22 -3.69
C ILE A 99 -4.54 10.04 -5.17
N GLY A 100 -4.46 11.12 -5.95
CA GLY A 100 -4.00 11.03 -7.34
C GLY A 100 -2.54 10.58 -7.50
N HIS A 101 -1.70 10.75 -6.47
CA HIS A 101 -0.35 10.20 -6.46
C HIS A 101 -0.35 8.70 -6.13
N ILE A 102 -1.21 8.26 -5.21
CA ILE A 102 -1.45 6.83 -4.93
C ILE A 102 -1.89 6.12 -6.20
N ALA A 103 -2.94 6.61 -6.86
CA ALA A 103 -3.50 6.02 -8.08
C ALA A 103 -2.49 5.90 -9.25
N LYS A 104 -1.42 6.68 -9.26
CA LYS A 104 -0.36 6.58 -10.27
C LYS A 104 0.69 5.52 -9.96
N LEU A 105 0.85 5.15 -8.70
CA LEU A 105 1.91 4.25 -8.24
C LEU A 105 1.40 2.88 -7.80
N GLN A 106 0.11 2.77 -7.46
CA GLN A 106 -0.49 1.49 -7.03
C GLN A 106 -0.40 0.43 -8.13
N SER A 107 -0.17 -0.80 -7.75
CA SER A 107 -0.24 -1.99 -8.60
C SER A 107 -1.47 -2.86 -8.30
N ILE A 108 -2.13 -2.60 -7.18
CA ILE A 108 -3.38 -3.26 -6.80
C ILE A 108 -4.52 -2.68 -7.65
N ASP A 109 -5.26 -3.55 -8.31
CA ASP A 109 -6.39 -3.17 -9.14
C ASP A 109 -7.57 -2.69 -8.27
N ASP A 110 -8.28 -1.65 -8.72
CA ASP A 110 -9.51 -1.19 -8.06
C ASP A 110 -10.66 -2.19 -8.31
N ASN A 111 -11.64 -2.21 -7.40
CA ASN A 111 -12.89 -2.96 -7.60
C ASN A 111 -14.09 -2.07 -7.31
N ASP A 112 -14.74 -1.60 -8.37
CA ASP A 112 -15.92 -0.73 -8.35
C ASP A 112 -17.22 -1.49 -8.64
N ALA A 113 -17.22 -2.84 -8.55
CA ALA A 113 -18.40 -3.63 -8.78
C ALA A 113 -19.48 -3.34 -7.71
N GLU A 114 -20.74 -3.20 -8.16
CA GLU A 114 -21.88 -2.95 -7.26
C GLU A 114 -22.07 -4.08 -6.23
N PHE A 115 -21.74 -5.32 -6.62
CA PHE A 115 -21.80 -6.47 -5.75
C PHE A 115 -20.67 -7.46 -6.07
N VAL A 116 -20.00 -7.93 -5.02
CA VAL A 116 -19.02 -9.03 -5.08
C VAL A 116 -19.45 -10.10 -4.07
N PRO A 117 -19.60 -11.38 -4.45
CA PRO A 117 -19.91 -12.44 -3.49
C PRO A 117 -18.82 -12.56 -2.41
N PRO A 118 -19.17 -12.84 -1.14
CA PRO A 118 -18.20 -12.87 -0.03
C PRO A 118 -16.99 -13.76 -0.29
N GLY A 119 -17.21 -14.97 -0.81
CA GLY A 119 -16.09 -15.86 -1.16
C GLY A 119 -15.18 -15.31 -2.26
N ALA A 120 -15.70 -14.50 -3.18
CA ALA A 120 -14.90 -13.80 -4.19
C ALA A 120 -14.11 -12.63 -3.58
N MET A 121 -14.72 -11.85 -2.66
CA MET A 121 -14.03 -10.79 -1.90
C MET A 121 -12.80 -11.34 -1.19
N LEU A 122 -12.95 -12.44 -0.46
CA LEU A 122 -11.85 -13.06 0.29
C LEU A 122 -10.72 -13.55 -0.64
N ARG A 123 -11.07 -14.18 -1.77
CA ARG A 123 -10.08 -14.65 -2.75
C ARG A 123 -9.37 -13.51 -3.45
N GLU A 124 -10.07 -12.43 -3.77
CA GLU A 124 -9.47 -11.24 -4.37
C GLU A 124 -8.46 -10.61 -3.41
N LEU A 125 -8.85 -10.35 -2.16
CA LEU A 125 -7.95 -9.81 -1.14
C LEU A 125 -6.76 -10.74 -0.85
N MET A 126 -6.97 -12.06 -0.86
CA MET A 126 -5.88 -13.03 -0.73
C MET A 126 -4.86 -12.87 -1.86
N ASN A 127 -5.32 -12.74 -3.10
CA ASN A 127 -4.44 -12.55 -4.26
C ASN A 127 -3.73 -11.19 -4.22
N ASP A 128 -4.40 -10.14 -3.77
CA ASP A 128 -3.80 -8.82 -3.61
C ASP A 128 -2.71 -8.83 -2.52
N ASN A 129 -2.96 -9.46 -1.36
CA ASN A 129 -1.93 -9.63 -0.34
C ASN A 129 -0.72 -10.43 -0.87
N LYS A 130 -0.92 -11.45 -1.72
CA LYS A 130 0.19 -12.16 -2.39
C LYS A 130 1.00 -11.24 -3.31
N LYS A 131 0.34 -10.39 -4.12
CA LYS A 131 1.02 -9.39 -4.95
C LYS A 131 1.84 -8.41 -4.09
N VAL A 132 1.27 -7.93 -2.98
CA VAL A 132 1.97 -7.05 -2.05
C VAL A 132 3.18 -7.75 -1.42
N ALA A 133 3.05 -9.02 -1.01
CA ALA A 133 4.18 -9.79 -0.48
C ALA A 133 5.32 -9.96 -1.51
N GLU A 134 4.99 -10.20 -2.79
CA GLU A 134 5.98 -10.22 -3.87
C GLU A 134 6.66 -8.86 -4.07
N ALA A 135 5.90 -7.76 -4.01
CA ALA A 135 6.44 -6.41 -4.09
C ALA A 135 7.36 -6.09 -2.89
N MET A 136 6.98 -6.54 -1.68
CA MET A 136 7.80 -6.41 -0.48
C MET A 136 9.14 -7.14 -0.61
N ARG A 137 9.18 -8.37 -1.15
CA ARG A 137 10.45 -9.07 -1.40
C ARG A 137 11.37 -8.31 -2.35
N LYS A 138 10.81 -7.75 -3.44
CA LYS A 138 11.57 -6.92 -4.37
C LYS A 138 12.09 -5.63 -3.73
N ALA A 139 11.30 -5.01 -2.87
CA ALA A 139 11.72 -3.82 -2.12
C ALA A 139 12.79 -4.15 -1.08
N HIS A 140 12.73 -5.33 -0.46
CA HIS A 140 13.75 -5.85 0.44
C HIS A 140 15.09 -6.02 -0.29
N GLU A 141 15.08 -6.67 -1.46
CA GLU A 141 16.28 -6.79 -2.32
C GLU A 141 16.89 -5.41 -2.64
N VAL A 142 16.05 -4.40 -2.96
CA VAL A 142 16.53 -3.03 -3.19
C VAL A 142 17.18 -2.43 -1.94
N ALA A 143 16.62 -2.67 -0.76
CA ALA A 143 17.19 -2.17 0.50
C ALA A 143 18.54 -2.85 0.80
N ASP A 144 18.65 -4.16 0.59
CA ASP A 144 19.90 -4.92 0.77
C ASP A 144 20.99 -4.49 -0.22
N ASP A 145 20.63 -4.32 -1.50
CA ASP A 145 21.58 -3.87 -2.55
C ASP A 145 22.16 -2.48 -2.28
N HIS A 146 21.52 -1.71 -1.40
CA HIS A 146 21.92 -0.35 -1.02
C HIS A 146 22.35 -0.23 0.45
N ASP A 147 22.69 -1.34 1.10
CA ASP A 147 23.16 -1.38 2.49
C ASP A 147 22.23 -0.64 3.48
N ASP A 148 20.89 -0.75 3.30
CA ASP A 148 19.90 -0.18 4.21
C ASP A 148 19.19 -1.27 5.05
N PRO A 149 19.88 -1.82 6.07
CA PRO A 149 19.34 -2.89 6.91
C PRO A 149 18.10 -2.45 7.72
N ALA A 150 17.95 -1.16 7.99
CA ALA A 150 16.79 -0.66 8.74
C ALA A 150 15.52 -0.71 7.89
N THR A 151 15.59 -0.39 6.60
CA THR A 151 14.46 -0.58 5.67
C THR A 151 14.18 -2.07 5.46
N ALA A 152 15.20 -2.90 5.24
CA ALA A 152 15.05 -4.34 5.09
C ALA A 152 14.32 -4.96 6.30
N SER A 153 14.74 -4.67 7.52
CA SER A 153 14.11 -5.17 8.75
C SER A 153 12.64 -4.72 8.91
N MET A 154 12.29 -3.50 8.51
CA MET A 154 10.90 -3.04 8.52
C MET A 154 10.06 -3.82 7.51
N ILE A 155 10.57 -4.04 6.31
CA ILE A 155 9.89 -4.81 5.26
C ILE A 155 9.66 -6.26 5.70
N GLU A 156 10.58 -6.90 6.40
CA GLU A 156 10.41 -8.26 6.94
C GLU A 156 9.20 -8.37 7.87
N ILE A 157 9.00 -7.37 8.74
CA ILE A 157 7.84 -7.32 9.65
C ILE A 157 6.53 -7.17 8.85
N TRP A 158 6.50 -6.26 7.89
CA TRP A 158 5.29 -6.06 7.06
C TRP A 158 5.00 -7.27 6.18
N LEU A 159 6.04 -7.97 5.72
CA LEU A 159 5.92 -9.19 4.92
C LEU A 159 5.27 -10.32 5.74
N ASP A 160 5.73 -10.58 6.97
CA ASP A 160 5.14 -11.58 7.87
C ASP A 160 3.64 -11.28 8.13
N GLN A 161 3.32 -10.00 8.42
CA GLN A 161 1.93 -9.57 8.61
C GLN A 161 1.08 -9.78 7.34
N THR A 162 1.64 -9.54 6.16
CA THR A 162 0.97 -9.73 4.87
C THR A 162 0.73 -11.20 4.57
N GLU A 163 1.67 -12.07 4.89
CA GLU A 163 1.53 -13.52 4.78
C GLU A 163 0.49 -14.07 5.77
N LYS A 164 0.45 -13.54 6.99
CA LYS A 164 -0.61 -13.85 7.97
C LYS A 164 -1.99 -13.51 7.41
N ARG A 165 -2.19 -12.30 6.84
CA ARG A 165 -3.46 -11.92 6.21
C ARG A 165 -3.83 -12.85 5.06
N THR A 166 -2.86 -13.19 4.20
CA THR A 166 -3.04 -14.14 3.10
C THR A 166 -3.55 -15.50 3.61
N TRP A 167 -2.95 -16.01 4.66
CA TRP A 167 -3.36 -17.28 5.28
C TRP A 167 -4.79 -17.24 5.84
N PHE A 168 -5.12 -16.19 6.60
CA PHE A 168 -6.46 -16.03 7.18
C PHE A 168 -7.53 -15.91 6.09
N LEU A 169 -7.28 -15.16 5.02
CA LEU A 169 -8.18 -15.02 3.87
C LEU A 169 -8.34 -16.35 3.13
N PHE A 170 -7.26 -17.11 2.96
CA PHE A 170 -7.30 -18.44 2.36
C PHE A 170 -8.18 -19.39 3.15
N GLU A 171 -7.97 -19.50 4.47
CA GLU A 171 -8.75 -20.41 5.32
C GLU A 171 -10.23 -19.99 5.40
N ALA A 172 -10.50 -18.68 5.50
CA ALA A 172 -11.87 -18.16 5.51
C ALA A 172 -12.60 -18.37 4.17
N ALA A 173 -11.86 -18.40 3.05
CA ALA A 173 -12.42 -18.63 1.72
C ALA A 173 -12.69 -20.13 1.42
N ARG A 174 -12.19 -21.07 2.25
CA ARG A 174 -12.41 -22.49 2.04
C ARG A 174 -13.88 -22.84 2.26
N GLY A 175 -14.50 -23.38 1.22
CA GLY A 175 -15.92 -23.75 1.26
C GLY A 175 -16.90 -22.58 1.17
N ALA A 176 -16.41 -21.34 1.05
CA ALA A 176 -17.28 -20.21 0.79
C ALA A 176 -17.88 -20.33 -0.63
N SER A 177 -19.21 -20.26 -0.72
CA SER A 177 -19.91 -20.33 -2.00
C SER A 177 -19.60 -19.09 -2.85
N ASN A 178 -19.65 -19.26 -4.19
CA ASN A 178 -19.42 -18.15 -5.13
C ASN A 178 -20.68 -17.32 -5.40
N ASP A 179 -21.81 -17.75 -4.88
CA ASP A 179 -23.16 -17.22 -5.17
C ASP A 179 -23.73 -16.35 -4.03
N GLY A 180 -23.00 -16.18 -2.93
CA GLY A 180 -23.42 -15.29 -1.84
C GLY A 180 -24.46 -15.87 -0.87
N HIS A 181 -24.74 -17.16 -0.96
CA HIS A 181 -25.69 -17.89 -0.10
C HIS A 181 -24.99 -18.90 0.80
#